data_e0c5be52f8b527bc39e77923ef146e56
#
_entry.id   e0c5be52f8b527bc39e77923ef146e56
#
_cell.length_a   1.000
_cell.length_b   1.000
_cell.length_c   1.000
_cell.angle_alpha   90.00
_cell.angle_beta   90.00
_cell.angle_gamma   90.00
#
_symmetry.space_group_name_H-M   'P 1'
#
loop_
_entity.id
_entity.type
_entity.pdbx_description
1 polymer ?
#
loop_
_entity_poly.entity_id
_entity_poly.type
_entity_poly.pdbx_seq_one_letter_code
_entity_poly.pdbx_strand_id
1 'polypeptide(L)'
;MKVIVICTGNTCRSQIAEGLLKAKYPELEVHSAGTKPEAQVNPYAVKAMHERGIDISQQYPKLVDEFIDQYFDYVLTVCDSAKEICPIFTNAKNRIHNSFVDPSQESYESEEAALTIYKNTVDEISNWLDTLTFS
;
A
#
# COMPACT_ATOMS: atom_id res chain seq x y z
N MET A 1 -8.32 1.47 16.63
CA MET A 1 -8.54 2.25 15.39
C MET A 1 -8.23 1.39 14.18
N LYS A 2 -9.01 1.52 13.14
CA LYS A 2 -9.01 0.60 12.00
C LYS A 2 -8.72 1.35 10.71
N VAL A 3 -7.69 0.89 9.98
CA VAL A 3 -7.18 1.55 8.76
C VAL A 3 -7.12 0.54 7.61
N ILE A 4 -7.57 0.94 6.42
CA ILE A 4 -7.38 0.15 5.21
C ILE A 4 -6.67 1.00 4.15
N VAL A 5 -5.71 0.39 3.45
CA VAL A 5 -5.01 1.02 2.34
C VAL A 5 -5.40 0.31 1.04
N ILE A 6 -5.82 1.07 0.05
CA ILE A 6 -6.37 0.54 -1.19
C ILE A 6 -5.56 1.01 -2.39
N CYS A 7 -5.24 0.06 -3.27
CA CYS A 7 -4.73 0.36 -4.61
C CYS A 7 -5.39 -0.61 -5.61
N THR A 8 -4.85 -0.75 -6.81
CA THR A 8 -5.46 -1.62 -7.84
C THR A 8 -5.12 -3.10 -7.62
N GLY A 9 -3.85 -3.45 -7.74
CA GLY A 9 -3.40 -4.86 -7.69
C GLY A 9 -3.16 -5.41 -6.31
N ASN A 10 -3.01 -4.53 -5.32
CA ASN A 10 -2.66 -4.89 -3.94
C ASN A 10 -1.38 -5.75 -3.86
N THR A 11 -0.41 -5.42 -4.70
CA THR A 11 0.86 -6.16 -4.75
C THR A 11 2.07 -5.34 -4.30
N CYS A 12 2.01 -4.03 -4.37
CA CYS A 12 3.16 -3.17 -4.08
C CYS A 12 2.79 -2.00 -3.16
N ARG A 13 2.24 -0.91 -3.73
CA ARG A 13 2.02 0.35 -2.99
C ARG A 13 1.23 0.19 -1.70
N SER A 14 0.08 -0.47 -1.75
CA SER A 14 -0.75 -0.67 -0.56
C SER A 14 -0.16 -1.69 0.40
N GLN A 15 0.56 -2.69 -0.09
CA GLN A 15 1.25 -3.66 0.76
C GLN A 15 2.42 -3.01 1.51
N ILE A 16 3.15 -2.14 0.84
CA ILE A 16 4.22 -1.33 1.46
C ILE A 16 3.62 -0.46 2.57
N ALA A 17 2.55 0.26 2.27
CA ALA A 17 1.89 1.12 3.25
C ALA A 17 1.38 0.33 4.44
N GLU A 18 0.78 -0.84 4.22
CA GLU A 18 0.33 -1.73 5.30
C GLU A 18 1.50 -2.10 6.21
N GLY A 19 2.62 -2.53 5.63
CA GLY A 19 3.82 -2.91 6.40
C GLY A 19 4.40 -1.76 7.20
N LEU A 20 4.49 -0.58 6.60
CA LEU A 20 5.01 0.62 7.26
C LEU A 20 4.11 1.04 8.43
N LEU A 21 2.79 1.02 8.23
CA LEU A 21 1.84 1.38 9.29
C LEU A 21 1.87 0.40 10.46
N LYS A 22 1.94 -0.89 10.18
CA LYS A 22 2.03 -1.92 11.23
C LYS A 22 3.31 -1.78 12.06
N ALA A 23 4.41 -1.45 11.40
CA ALA A 23 5.69 -1.26 12.09
C ALA A 23 5.69 0.01 12.95
N LYS A 24 5.10 1.10 12.45
CA LYS A 24 5.09 2.39 13.14
C LYS A 24 4.02 2.46 14.22
N TYR A 25 2.86 1.85 14.00
CA TYR A 25 1.71 1.91 14.91
C TYR A 25 1.20 0.49 15.19
N PRO A 26 1.89 -0.28 16.05
CA PRO A 26 1.48 -1.67 16.34
C PRO A 26 0.08 -1.81 16.91
N GLU A 27 -0.47 -0.74 17.48
CA GLU A 27 -1.81 -0.72 18.07
C GLU A 27 -2.93 -0.56 17.04
N LEU A 28 -2.61 -0.16 15.82
CA LEU A 28 -3.62 -0.01 14.76
C LEU A 28 -3.98 -1.37 14.15
N GLU A 29 -5.25 -1.56 13.83
CA GLU A 29 -5.68 -2.66 12.99
C GLU A 29 -5.55 -2.19 11.53
N VAL A 30 -4.56 -2.70 10.81
CA VAL A 30 -4.24 -2.26 9.45
C VAL A 30 -4.50 -3.37 8.44
N HIS A 31 -5.21 -3.03 7.37
CA HIS A 31 -5.48 -3.92 6.24
C HIS A 31 -5.09 -3.25 4.94
N SER A 32 -4.92 -4.03 3.89
CA SER A 32 -4.81 -3.50 2.52
C SER A 32 -5.63 -4.36 1.57
N ALA A 33 -6.06 -3.78 0.47
CA ALA A 33 -6.86 -4.48 -0.53
C ALA A 33 -6.73 -3.81 -1.89
N GLY A 34 -7.22 -4.48 -2.92
CA GLY A 34 -7.24 -3.96 -4.28
C GLY A 34 -8.55 -4.23 -4.99
N THR A 35 -8.79 -3.50 -6.06
CA THR A 35 -9.96 -3.70 -6.91
C THR A 35 -9.78 -4.88 -7.85
N LYS A 36 -8.54 -5.19 -8.21
CA LYS A 36 -8.15 -6.33 -9.05
C LYS A 36 -6.90 -6.98 -8.47
N PRO A 37 -7.03 -7.69 -7.34
CA PRO A 37 -5.85 -8.27 -6.67
C PRO A 37 -5.18 -9.32 -7.54
N GLU A 38 -3.86 -9.28 -7.55
CA GLU A 38 -3.05 -10.26 -8.25
C GLU A 38 -2.71 -11.43 -7.33
N ALA A 39 -1.89 -12.39 -7.82
CA ALA A 39 -1.67 -13.65 -7.12
C ALA A 39 -0.83 -13.52 -5.85
N GLN A 40 0.13 -12.59 -5.83
CA GLN A 40 1.09 -12.47 -4.72
C GLN A 40 1.64 -11.06 -4.61
N VAL A 41 2.19 -10.75 -3.44
CA VAL A 41 2.91 -9.49 -3.22
C VAL A 41 4.15 -9.46 -4.13
N ASN A 42 4.44 -8.30 -4.69
CA ASN A 42 5.56 -8.15 -5.60
C ASN A 42 6.90 -8.45 -4.89
N PRO A 43 7.74 -9.35 -5.43
CA PRO A 43 9.01 -9.73 -4.79
C PRO A 43 9.97 -8.55 -4.56
N TYR A 44 9.98 -7.56 -5.43
CA TYR A 44 10.83 -6.37 -5.24
C TYR A 44 10.34 -5.52 -4.08
N ALA A 45 9.02 -5.45 -3.87
CA ALA A 45 8.45 -4.77 -2.71
C ALA A 45 8.87 -5.48 -1.42
N VAL A 46 8.83 -6.81 -1.41
CA VAL A 46 9.28 -7.60 -0.25
C VAL A 46 10.76 -7.32 0.04
N LYS A 47 11.60 -7.34 -0.98
CA LYS A 47 13.05 -7.07 -0.83
C LYS A 47 13.32 -5.66 -0.33
N ALA A 48 12.66 -4.66 -0.93
CA ALA A 48 12.85 -3.25 -0.54
C ALA A 48 12.46 -3.02 0.92
N MET A 49 11.37 -3.61 1.36
CA MET A 49 10.92 -3.52 2.76
C MET A 49 11.85 -4.26 3.71
N HIS A 50 12.36 -5.43 3.29
CA HIS A 50 13.32 -6.21 4.08
C HIS A 50 14.59 -5.40 4.37
N GLU A 51 15.10 -4.65 3.40
CA GLU A 51 16.27 -3.79 3.60
C GLU A 51 16.01 -2.65 4.59
N ARG A 52 14.73 -2.32 4.80
CA ARG A 52 14.32 -1.33 5.79
C ARG A 52 14.04 -1.97 7.16
N GLY A 53 14.21 -3.29 7.26
CA GLY A 53 13.98 -4.04 8.50
C GLY A 53 12.52 -4.45 8.71
N ILE A 54 11.70 -4.41 7.67
CA ILE A 54 10.28 -4.75 7.74
C ILE A 54 9.98 -5.94 6.84
N ASP A 55 9.45 -7.02 7.41
CA ASP A 55 9.10 -8.22 6.68
C ASP A 55 7.62 -8.21 6.29
N ILE A 56 7.35 -8.14 4.98
CA ILE A 56 5.99 -8.23 4.44
C ILE A 56 5.77 -9.52 3.65
N SER A 57 6.68 -10.50 3.79
CA SER A 57 6.61 -11.76 3.04
C SER A 57 5.36 -12.60 3.33
N GLN A 58 4.72 -12.38 4.48
CA GLN A 58 3.51 -13.11 4.87
C GLN A 58 2.22 -12.36 4.49
N GLN A 59 2.32 -11.13 4.00
CA GLN A 59 1.18 -10.39 3.50
C GLN A 59 0.75 -10.96 2.15
N TYR A 60 -0.51 -10.76 1.79
CA TYR A 60 -1.06 -11.31 0.55
C TYR A 60 -2.10 -10.37 -0.04
N PRO A 61 -2.30 -10.39 -1.38
CA PRO A 61 -3.32 -9.57 -2.03
C PRO A 61 -4.74 -9.99 -1.64
N LYS A 62 -5.62 -9.00 -1.46
CA LYS A 62 -7.01 -9.21 -1.06
C LYS A 62 -7.93 -8.33 -1.90
N LEU A 63 -9.15 -8.82 -2.15
CA LEU A 63 -10.15 -8.06 -2.88
C LEU A 63 -10.85 -7.08 -1.94
N VAL A 64 -11.01 -5.83 -2.37
CA VAL A 64 -11.65 -4.78 -1.57
C VAL A 64 -13.08 -5.17 -1.14
N ASP A 65 -13.78 -5.98 -1.93
CA ASP A 65 -15.13 -6.45 -1.62
C ASP A 65 -15.20 -7.21 -0.29
N GLU A 66 -14.09 -7.83 0.15
CA GLU A 66 -14.04 -8.53 1.44
C GLU A 66 -14.17 -7.58 2.62
N PHE A 67 -13.95 -6.29 2.42
CA PHE A 67 -13.95 -5.27 3.47
C PHE A 67 -15.08 -4.26 3.35
N ILE A 68 -15.88 -4.32 2.27
CA ILE A 68 -16.82 -3.27 1.92
C ILE A 68 -17.93 -3.05 2.97
N ASP A 69 -18.26 -4.08 3.74
CA ASP A 69 -19.27 -4.02 4.80
C ASP A 69 -18.68 -3.62 6.15
N GLN A 70 -17.38 -3.44 6.24
CA GLN A 70 -16.71 -3.04 7.47
C GLN A 70 -16.53 -1.53 7.52
N TYR A 71 -16.60 -0.96 8.71
CA TYR A 71 -16.37 0.46 8.92
C TYR A 71 -14.90 0.70 9.30
N PHE A 72 -14.27 1.68 8.64
CA PHE A 72 -12.87 2.04 8.90
C PHE A 72 -12.77 3.48 9.38
N ASP A 73 -11.89 3.72 10.35
CA ASP A 73 -11.59 5.07 10.81
C ASP A 73 -10.86 5.86 9.72
N TYR A 74 -9.98 5.19 8.97
CA TYR A 74 -9.26 5.78 7.85
C TYR A 74 -9.23 4.84 6.65
N VAL A 75 -9.56 5.38 5.49
CA VAL A 75 -9.35 4.72 4.20
C VAL A 75 -8.32 5.54 3.43
N LEU A 76 -7.19 4.91 3.14
CA LEU A 76 -6.10 5.53 2.40
C LEU A 76 -6.05 4.93 1.00
N THR A 77 -6.11 5.76 -0.04
CA THR A 77 -5.96 5.30 -1.41
C THR A 77 -4.62 5.79 -1.97
N VAL A 78 -3.87 4.87 -2.56
CA VAL A 78 -2.51 5.12 -3.06
C VAL A 78 -2.36 4.80 -4.55
N CYS A 79 -3.48 4.63 -5.26
CA CYS A 79 -3.47 4.43 -6.71
C CYS A 79 -2.96 5.69 -7.43
N ASP A 80 -2.37 5.51 -8.60
CA ASP A 80 -2.06 6.63 -9.48
C ASP A 80 -3.34 7.07 -10.20
N SER A 81 -4.00 8.12 -9.69
CA SER A 81 -5.27 8.57 -10.22
C SER A 81 -5.20 9.09 -11.66
N ALA A 82 -4.00 9.34 -12.18
CA ALA A 82 -3.82 9.73 -13.58
C ALA A 82 -3.88 8.54 -14.54
N LYS A 83 -3.64 7.32 -14.05
CA LYS A 83 -3.54 6.10 -14.86
C LYS A 83 -4.48 4.98 -14.43
N GLU A 84 -5.10 5.10 -13.27
CA GLU A 84 -5.91 4.04 -12.66
C GLU A 84 -7.22 4.61 -12.14
N ILE A 85 -8.24 3.77 -12.07
CA ILE A 85 -9.49 4.12 -11.42
C ILE A 85 -9.37 3.77 -9.95
N CYS A 86 -9.35 4.81 -9.09
CA CYS A 86 -9.32 4.61 -7.64
C CYS A 86 -10.74 4.36 -7.13
N PRO A 87 -10.94 3.35 -6.29
CA PRO A 87 -12.26 3.05 -5.75
C PRO A 87 -12.70 4.11 -4.72
N ILE A 88 -14.02 4.26 -4.58
CA ILE A 88 -14.60 5.05 -3.50
C ILE A 88 -15.10 4.09 -2.44
N PHE A 89 -14.53 4.16 -1.25
CA PHE A 89 -14.94 3.34 -0.11
C PHE A 89 -15.82 4.19 0.81
N THR A 90 -17.10 3.80 0.97
CA THR A 90 -18.08 4.65 1.65
C THR A 90 -18.13 4.47 3.17
N ASN A 91 -17.79 3.29 3.69
CA ASN A 91 -17.83 3.00 5.12
C ASN A 91 -16.58 3.49 5.85
N ALA A 92 -16.36 4.80 5.81
CA ALA A 92 -15.15 5.41 6.36
C ALA A 92 -15.45 6.72 7.07
N LYS A 93 -14.78 6.94 8.19
CA LYS A 93 -14.83 8.22 8.88
C LYS A 93 -13.98 9.26 8.14
N ASN A 94 -12.79 8.86 7.72
CA ASN A 94 -11.86 9.72 6.98
C ASN A 94 -11.39 9.01 5.71
N ARG A 95 -11.32 9.73 4.60
CA ARG A 95 -10.78 9.24 3.33
C ARG A 95 -9.67 10.17 2.90
N ILE A 96 -8.48 9.61 2.69
CA ILE A 96 -7.29 10.38 2.30
C ILE A 96 -6.69 9.70 1.07
N HIS A 97 -6.42 10.49 0.05
CA HIS A 97 -5.81 10.00 -1.19
C HIS A 97 -4.46 10.67 -1.43
N ASN A 98 -3.48 9.88 -1.86
CA ASN A 98 -2.23 10.39 -2.40
C ASN A 98 -1.80 9.48 -3.54
N SER A 99 -1.59 10.05 -4.72
CA SER A 99 -1.18 9.28 -5.89
C SER A 99 0.28 8.90 -5.81
N PHE A 100 0.58 7.62 -6.10
CA PHE A 100 1.95 7.13 -6.25
C PHE A 100 2.04 6.40 -7.58
N VAL A 101 3.11 6.65 -8.31
CA VAL A 101 3.39 5.93 -9.55
C VAL A 101 3.59 4.45 -9.24
N ASP A 102 2.97 3.57 -10.03
CA ASP A 102 3.13 2.13 -9.88
C ASP A 102 4.53 1.74 -10.35
N PRO A 103 5.43 1.30 -9.45
CA PRO A 103 6.80 0.95 -9.84
C PRO A 103 6.86 -0.27 -10.78
N SER A 104 5.83 -1.12 -10.79
CA SER A 104 5.78 -2.27 -11.68
C SER A 104 5.57 -1.88 -13.15
N GLN A 105 5.18 -0.64 -13.43
CA GLN A 105 5.03 -0.12 -14.79
C GLN A 105 6.34 0.46 -15.35
N GLU A 106 7.38 0.55 -14.53
CA GLU A 106 8.67 1.05 -14.95
C GLU A 106 9.46 -0.04 -15.70
N SER A 107 10.32 0.39 -16.61
CA SER A 107 11.27 -0.50 -17.29
C SER A 107 12.58 -0.52 -16.52
N TYR A 108 13.17 -1.69 -16.34
CA TYR A 108 14.45 -1.82 -15.62
C TYR A 108 15.54 -2.41 -16.49
N GLU A 109 16.75 -1.93 -16.31
CA GLU A 109 17.94 -2.48 -16.98
C GLU A 109 18.48 -3.70 -16.24
N SER A 110 18.18 -3.84 -14.94
CA SER A 110 18.69 -4.92 -14.08
C SER A 110 17.82 -5.06 -12.84
N GLU A 111 18.01 -6.16 -12.10
CA GLU A 111 17.35 -6.35 -10.80
C GLU A 111 17.75 -5.27 -9.81
N GLU A 112 19.00 -4.84 -9.84
CA GLU A 112 19.50 -3.78 -8.97
C GLU A 112 18.81 -2.44 -9.26
N ALA A 113 18.64 -2.10 -10.55
CA ALA A 113 17.91 -0.90 -10.95
C ALA A 113 16.43 -0.98 -10.51
N ALA A 114 15.80 -2.14 -10.67
CA ALA A 114 14.43 -2.38 -10.22
C ALA A 114 14.32 -2.16 -8.71
N LEU A 115 15.22 -2.75 -7.93
CA LEU A 115 15.21 -2.63 -6.48
C LEU A 115 15.35 -1.17 -6.04
N THR A 116 16.17 -0.39 -6.71
CA THR A 116 16.32 1.04 -6.42
C THR A 116 15.01 1.78 -6.62
N ILE A 117 14.27 1.49 -7.69
CA ILE A 117 12.96 2.09 -7.96
C ILE A 117 11.96 1.75 -6.85
N TYR A 118 11.92 0.49 -6.41
CA TYR A 118 11.02 0.07 -5.34
C TYR A 118 11.40 0.68 -3.98
N LYS A 119 12.69 0.83 -3.70
CA LYS A 119 13.16 1.52 -2.50
C LYS A 119 12.72 2.99 -2.49
N ASN A 120 12.80 3.66 -3.64
CA ASN A 120 12.33 5.04 -3.76
C ASN A 120 10.83 5.12 -3.50
N THR A 121 10.06 4.15 -4.00
CA THR A 121 8.61 4.07 -3.72
C THR A 121 8.34 3.90 -2.23
N VAL A 122 9.09 3.04 -1.55
CA VAL A 122 8.99 2.86 -0.09
C VAL A 122 9.24 4.17 0.63
N ASP A 123 10.31 4.90 0.25
CA ASP A 123 10.64 6.18 0.86
C ASP A 123 9.53 7.23 0.64
N GLU A 124 8.98 7.30 -0.57
CA GLU A 124 7.89 8.24 -0.87
C GLU A 124 6.66 7.95 -0.03
N ILE A 125 6.26 6.68 0.07
CA ILE A 125 5.10 6.28 0.87
C ILE A 125 5.35 6.55 2.35
N SER A 126 6.53 6.19 2.84
CA SER A 126 6.92 6.42 4.24
C SER A 126 6.87 7.91 4.60
N ASN A 127 7.42 8.76 3.74
CA ASN A 127 7.40 10.21 3.96
C ASN A 127 5.97 10.75 4.00
N TRP A 128 5.11 10.26 3.11
CA TRP A 128 3.70 10.66 3.12
C TRP A 128 2.99 10.22 4.40
N LEU A 129 3.18 8.98 4.81
CA LEU A 129 2.55 8.45 6.03
C LEU A 129 2.99 9.24 7.27
N ASP A 130 4.23 9.75 7.28
CA ASP A 130 4.73 10.58 8.38
C ASP A 130 4.00 11.93 8.47
N THR A 131 3.35 12.38 7.40
CA THR A 131 2.55 13.61 7.41
C THR A 131 1.15 13.41 8.00
N LEU A 132 0.71 12.16 8.15
CA LEU A 132 -0.64 11.83 8.61
C LEU A 132 -0.68 11.67 10.14
N THR A 133 -1.82 12.05 10.71
CA THR A 133 -2.08 11.86 12.14
C THR A 133 -3.33 10.97 12.28
N PHE A 134 -3.18 9.86 12.98
CA PHE A 134 -4.26 8.93 13.24
C PHE A 134 -4.78 9.16 14.67
N SER A 135 -5.94 9.78 14.76
CA SER A 135 -6.51 10.13 16.05
C SER A 135 -8.02 9.90 16.12
#